data_b215f8a9a7b027b633ee36cbda395433
#
_entry.id   b215f8a9a7b027b633ee36cbda395433
#
_cell.length_a   1.000
_cell.length_b   1.000
_cell.length_c   1.000
_cell.angle_alpha   90.00
_cell.angle_beta   90.00
_cell.angle_gamma   90.00
#
_symmetry.space_group_name_H-M   'P 1'
#
loop_
_entity.id
_entity.type
_entity.pdbx_description
1 polymer ?
#
loop_
_entity_poly.entity_id
_entity_poly.type
_entity_poly.pdbx_seq_one_letter_code
_entity_poly.pdbx_strand_id
1 'polypeptide(L)'
;MPSIVLKKALIFLPVIGLYFLRSGAIPITRDQGINALKKMGRNAKIAVKKNRSMMIFPQGTRVSPGVSSKEKPYLPGVFFLYSQTKVPVVPVAHNAGLIWPKNSFIKYPERLSSKSVTLKILPEIQPGLPKKEFLSRLETEIENASNELIKKELS
;
A
#
# COMPACT_ATOMS: atom_id res chain seq x y z
N MET A 1 -9.35 -0.22 14.42
CA MET A 1 -9.46 0.06 12.97
C MET A 1 -8.09 0.48 12.44
N PRO A 2 -7.63 -0.05 11.29
CA PRO A 2 -6.35 0.37 10.71
C PRO A 2 -6.42 1.81 10.17
N SER A 3 -5.32 2.54 10.28
CA SER A 3 -5.15 3.86 9.69
C SER A 3 -4.59 3.71 8.29
N ILE A 4 -5.34 4.10 7.27
CA ILE A 4 -4.93 3.95 5.87
C ILE A 4 -4.22 5.23 5.41
N VAL A 5 -3.03 5.09 4.84
CA VAL A 5 -2.35 6.20 4.16
C VAL A 5 -2.92 6.35 2.76
N LEU A 6 -3.53 7.50 2.47
CA LEU A 6 -4.25 7.72 1.21
C LEU A 6 -4.02 9.12 0.63
N LYS A 7 -4.32 9.28 -0.66
CA LYS A 7 -4.25 10.59 -1.33
C LYS A 7 -5.31 11.53 -0.74
N LYS A 8 -4.91 12.75 -0.36
CA LYS A 8 -5.80 13.76 0.25
C LYS A 8 -7.08 14.00 -0.57
N ALA A 9 -7.00 13.94 -1.89
CA ALA A 9 -8.16 14.09 -2.77
C ALA A 9 -9.31 13.11 -2.48
N LEU A 10 -9.02 11.92 -1.93
CA LEU A 10 -10.05 10.93 -1.61
C LEU A 10 -10.94 11.32 -0.43
N ILE A 11 -10.50 12.27 0.41
CA ILE A 11 -11.31 12.77 1.53
C ILE A 11 -12.47 13.65 1.03
N PHE A 12 -12.34 14.23 -0.15
CA PHE A 12 -13.39 15.08 -0.73
C PHE A 12 -14.48 14.29 -1.45
N LEU A 13 -14.36 12.96 -1.53
CA LEU A 13 -15.44 12.13 -2.08
C LEU A 13 -16.62 12.11 -1.09
N PRO A 14 -17.86 12.36 -1.58
CA PRO A 14 -19.06 12.29 -0.73
C PRO A 14 -19.15 10.93 -0.03
N VAL A 15 -19.61 10.91 1.21
CA VAL A 15 -19.79 9.72 2.07
C VAL A 15 -18.46 9.01 2.39
N ILE A 16 -17.69 8.59 1.38
CA ILE A 16 -16.42 7.85 1.52
C ILE A 16 -15.36 8.71 2.23
N GLY A 17 -15.29 10.00 1.90
CA GLY A 17 -14.36 10.93 2.54
C GLY A 17 -14.62 11.09 4.03
N LEU A 18 -15.88 11.19 4.42
CA LEU A 18 -16.28 11.25 5.82
C LEU A 18 -15.92 9.97 6.59
N TYR A 19 -16.10 8.81 5.96
CA TYR A 19 -15.67 7.52 6.51
C TYR A 19 -14.15 7.49 6.74
N PHE A 20 -13.36 7.94 5.76
CA PHE A 20 -11.89 8.01 5.91
C PHE A 20 -11.47 8.95 7.04
N LEU A 21 -12.10 10.09 7.20
CA LEU A 21 -11.82 11.00 8.30
C LEU A 21 -12.09 10.36 9.67
N ARG A 22 -13.23 9.69 9.81
CA ARG A 22 -13.62 9.00 11.06
C ARG A 22 -12.77 7.76 11.34
N SER A 23 -12.31 7.06 10.31
CA SER A 23 -11.46 5.87 10.48
C SER A 23 -10.03 6.20 10.93
N GLY A 24 -9.65 7.49 10.99
CA GLY A 24 -8.29 7.91 11.32
C GLY A 24 -7.30 7.71 10.17
N ALA A 25 -7.77 7.83 8.94
CA ALA A 25 -6.91 7.80 7.77
C ALA A 25 -5.86 8.91 7.81
N ILE A 26 -4.71 8.66 7.20
CA ILE A 26 -3.58 9.59 7.10
C ILE A 26 -3.54 10.15 5.69
N PRO A 27 -4.13 11.34 5.46
CA PRO A 27 -4.13 11.95 4.13
C PRO A 27 -2.77 12.54 3.81
N ILE A 28 -2.29 12.26 2.58
CA ILE A 28 -1.04 12.81 2.07
C ILE A 28 -1.28 13.61 0.80
N THR A 29 -0.57 14.73 0.68
CA THR A 29 -0.46 15.54 -0.53
C THR A 29 0.96 15.39 -1.04
N ARG A 30 1.14 14.65 -2.16
CA ARG A 30 2.47 14.26 -2.65
C ARG A 30 3.32 15.45 -3.09
N ASP A 31 2.68 16.49 -3.56
CA ASP A 31 3.32 17.69 -4.10
C ASP A 31 4.02 18.54 -3.03
N GLN A 32 3.79 18.25 -1.74
CA GLN A 32 4.39 18.95 -0.61
C GLN A 32 5.76 18.36 -0.16
N GLY A 33 6.33 17.41 -0.88
CA GLY A 33 7.67 16.89 -0.65
C GLY A 33 7.95 16.50 0.81
N ILE A 34 8.99 17.10 1.42
CA ILE A 34 9.44 16.79 2.78
C ILE A 34 8.36 17.11 3.85
N ASN A 35 7.56 18.15 3.65
CA ASN A 35 6.52 18.53 4.61
C ASN A 35 5.40 17.46 4.66
N ALA A 36 5.06 16.87 3.53
CA ALA A 36 4.12 15.74 3.48
C ALA A 36 4.65 14.54 4.27
N LEU A 37 5.92 14.21 4.11
CA LEU A 37 6.57 13.13 4.84
C LEU A 37 6.60 13.38 6.35
N LYS A 38 6.98 14.58 6.77
CA LYS A 38 6.98 14.97 8.21
C LYS A 38 5.58 14.85 8.82
N LYS A 39 4.55 15.35 8.13
CA LYS A 39 3.15 15.24 8.57
C LYS A 39 2.69 13.78 8.64
N MET A 40 3.02 12.99 7.63
CA MET A 40 2.72 11.57 7.59
C MET A 40 3.37 10.83 8.76
N GLY A 41 4.65 11.08 9.04
CA GLY A 41 5.36 10.46 10.17
C GLY A 41 4.79 10.84 11.54
N ARG A 42 4.38 12.10 11.72
CA ARG A 42 3.72 12.54 12.95
C ARG A 42 2.39 11.80 13.18
N ASN A 43 1.55 11.73 12.15
CA ASN A 43 0.27 11.04 12.23
C ASN A 43 0.45 9.54 12.44
N ALA A 44 1.47 8.95 11.82
CA ALA A 44 1.81 7.55 12.02
C ALA A 44 2.23 7.24 13.46
N LYS A 45 3.06 8.08 14.07
CA LYS A 45 3.43 7.94 15.50
C LYS A 45 2.21 8.04 16.42
N ILE A 46 1.26 8.92 16.11
CA ILE A 46 0.00 9.01 16.86
C ILE A 46 -0.84 7.74 16.69
N ALA A 47 -0.91 7.18 15.48
CA ALA A 47 -1.63 5.94 15.22
C ALA A 47 -1.04 4.77 16.01
N VAL A 48 0.30 4.62 16.01
CA VAL A 48 1.01 3.59 16.80
C VAL A 48 0.75 3.76 18.29
N LYS A 49 0.84 4.98 18.84
CA LYS A 49 0.53 5.25 20.24
C LYS A 49 -0.91 4.87 20.63
N LYS A 50 -1.83 4.87 19.68
CA LYS A 50 -3.22 4.45 19.87
C LYS A 50 -3.45 2.97 19.54
N ASN A 51 -2.40 2.17 19.48
CA ASN A 51 -2.44 0.74 19.12
C ASN A 51 -3.20 0.48 17.79
N ARG A 52 -3.01 1.37 16.82
CA ARG A 52 -3.59 1.20 15.49
C ARG A 52 -2.54 0.65 14.53
N SER A 53 -2.90 -0.38 13.77
CA SER A 53 -2.13 -0.77 12.59
C SER A 53 -2.27 0.29 11.49
N MET A 54 -1.28 0.33 10.60
CA MET A 54 -1.29 1.24 9.46
C MET A 54 -1.21 0.43 8.16
N MET A 55 -1.92 0.89 7.14
CA MET A 55 -1.85 0.33 5.79
C MET A 55 -1.31 1.38 4.84
N ILE A 56 -0.33 1.00 4.03
CA ILE A 56 0.23 1.83 2.97
C ILE A 56 0.44 1.02 1.70
N PHE A 57 0.12 1.62 0.57
CA PHE A 57 0.45 1.06 -0.74
C PHE A 57 1.81 1.60 -1.18
N PRO A 58 2.88 0.78 -1.23
CA PRO A 58 4.24 1.28 -1.36
C PRO A 58 4.52 1.99 -2.69
N GLN A 59 3.89 1.58 -3.79
CA GLN A 59 3.98 2.28 -5.09
C GLN A 59 3.08 3.52 -5.15
N GLY A 60 2.14 3.64 -4.21
CA GLY A 60 1.22 4.78 -4.10
C GLY A 60 0.24 4.94 -5.25
N THR A 61 0.23 4.04 -6.19
CA THR A 61 -0.72 3.98 -7.31
C THR A 61 -0.98 2.52 -7.67
N ARG A 62 -2.06 2.28 -8.40
CA ARG A 62 -2.29 0.97 -9.01
C ARG A 62 -1.28 0.77 -10.14
N VAL A 63 -0.75 -0.44 -10.22
CA VAL A 63 0.19 -0.87 -11.26
C VAL A 63 -0.44 -2.04 -12.00
N SER A 64 -0.28 -2.09 -13.30
CA SER A 64 -0.80 -3.20 -14.10
C SER A 64 -0.04 -4.49 -13.79
N PRO A 65 -0.69 -5.65 -13.83
CA PRO A 65 -0.01 -6.94 -13.70
C PRO A 65 1.14 -7.07 -14.69
N GLY A 66 2.26 -7.59 -14.24
CA GLY A 66 3.47 -7.77 -15.06
C GLY A 66 4.39 -6.56 -15.17
N VAL A 67 3.99 -5.37 -14.71
CA VAL A 67 4.87 -4.21 -14.63
C VAL A 67 5.78 -4.35 -13.41
N SER A 68 7.08 -4.37 -13.63
CA SER A 68 8.07 -4.56 -12.58
C SER A 68 8.24 -3.32 -11.70
N SER A 69 8.75 -3.54 -10.50
CA SER A 69 9.14 -2.47 -9.58
C SER A 69 10.28 -1.59 -10.13
N LYS A 70 11.08 -2.08 -11.09
CA LYS A 70 12.08 -1.27 -11.81
C LYS A 70 11.41 -0.16 -12.63
N GLU A 71 10.26 -0.43 -13.22
CA GLU A 71 9.47 0.54 -13.99
C GLU A 71 8.62 1.45 -13.09
N LYS A 72 8.13 0.92 -11.97
CA LYS A 72 7.32 1.63 -10.97
C LYS A 72 7.84 1.37 -9.57
N PRO A 73 8.93 2.06 -9.17
CA PRO A 73 9.60 1.80 -7.90
C PRO A 73 8.71 2.13 -6.69
N TYR A 74 9.03 1.48 -5.60
CA TYR A 74 8.41 1.75 -4.32
C TYR A 74 8.82 3.14 -3.82
N LEU A 75 7.84 3.90 -3.34
CA LEU A 75 8.05 5.28 -2.91
C LEU A 75 8.80 5.33 -1.56
N PRO A 76 9.64 6.35 -1.36
CA PRO A 76 10.42 6.48 -0.12
C PRO A 76 9.57 6.63 1.14
N GLY A 77 8.29 6.95 0.99
CA GLY A 77 7.35 7.09 2.10
C GLY A 77 7.17 5.83 2.94
N VAL A 78 7.27 4.64 2.34
CA VAL A 78 7.16 3.37 3.09
C VAL A 78 8.35 3.19 4.03
N PHE A 79 9.57 3.46 3.55
CA PHE A 79 10.76 3.41 4.40
C PHE A 79 10.73 4.50 5.47
N PHE A 80 10.28 5.70 5.11
CA PHE A 80 10.15 6.79 6.09
C PHE A 80 9.23 6.39 7.25
N LEU A 81 8.07 5.80 6.96
CA LEU A 81 7.17 5.29 8.00
C LEU A 81 7.85 4.22 8.86
N TYR A 82 8.45 3.22 8.22
CA TYR A 82 9.16 2.14 8.91
C TYR A 82 10.22 2.69 9.88
N SER A 83 11.08 3.60 9.42
CA SER A 83 12.14 4.20 10.24
C SER A 83 11.63 5.08 11.38
N GLN A 84 10.50 5.78 11.17
CA GLN A 84 9.93 6.70 12.16
C GLN A 84 9.09 6.01 13.22
N THR A 85 8.43 4.93 12.88
CA THR A 85 7.51 4.23 13.79
C THR A 85 8.19 3.10 14.56
N LYS A 86 9.24 2.54 14.00
CA LYS A 86 9.99 1.42 14.58
C LYS A 86 9.09 0.22 14.95
N VAL A 87 8.05 -0.01 14.15
CA VAL A 87 7.18 -1.18 14.30
C VAL A 87 7.44 -2.17 13.17
N PRO A 88 7.17 -3.47 13.37
CA PRO A 88 7.26 -4.46 12.31
C PRO A 88 6.37 -4.10 11.11
N VAL A 89 6.81 -4.47 9.90
CA VAL A 89 6.05 -4.32 8.67
C VAL A 89 5.66 -5.69 8.17
N VAL A 90 4.37 -5.90 7.94
CA VAL A 90 3.83 -7.11 7.35
C VAL A 90 3.56 -6.85 5.87
N PRO A 91 4.36 -7.41 4.94
CA PRO A 91 4.09 -7.30 3.53
C PRO A 91 2.84 -8.08 3.15
N VAL A 92 2.05 -7.55 2.23
CA VAL A 92 0.85 -8.21 1.70
C VAL A 92 0.87 -8.15 0.19
N ALA A 93 0.88 -9.33 -0.44
CA ALA A 93 0.80 -9.49 -1.88
C ALA A 93 -0.65 -9.74 -2.32
N HIS A 94 -1.00 -9.36 -3.53
CA HIS A 94 -2.33 -9.59 -4.10
C HIS A 94 -2.33 -9.60 -5.63
N ASN A 95 -3.34 -10.25 -6.23
CA ASN A 95 -3.58 -10.29 -7.66
C ASN A 95 -4.74 -9.36 -8.12
N ALA A 96 -5.18 -8.43 -7.28
CA ALA A 96 -6.34 -7.56 -7.55
C ALA A 96 -6.23 -6.74 -8.86
N GLY A 97 -5.01 -6.51 -9.37
CA GLY A 97 -4.77 -5.83 -10.64
C GLY A 97 -5.36 -6.56 -11.86
N LEU A 98 -5.58 -7.87 -11.78
CA LEU A 98 -6.24 -8.65 -12.83
C LEU A 98 -7.71 -8.26 -13.01
N ILE A 99 -8.39 -7.91 -11.92
CA ILE A 99 -9.81 -7.60 -11.90
C ILE A 99 -10.04 -6.09 -11.97
N TRP A 100 -9.16 -5.32 -11.33
CA TRP A 100 -9.27 -3.87 -11.23
C TRP A 100 -8.00 -3.16 -11.71
N PRO A 101 -7.75 -3.15 -13.02
CA PRO A 101 -6.55 -2.55 -13.58
C PRO A 101 -6.52 -1.02 -13.39
N LYS A 102 -5.33 -0.44 -13.60
CA LYS A 102 -5.15 1.01 -13.62
C LYS A 102 -5.96 1.62 -14.77
N ASN A 103 -6.48 2.83 -14.55
CA ASN A 103 -7.29 3.59 -15.52
C ASN A 103 -8.64 2.96 -15.88
N SER A 104 -9.06 1.90 -15.23
CA SER A 104 -10.41 1.36 -15.37
C SER A 104 -11.29 1.90 -14.26
N PHE A 105 -12.33 2.65 -14.61
CA PHE A 105 -13.40 3.03 -13.69
C PHE A 105 -14.45 1.93 -13.63
N ILE A 106 -14.60 1.21 -14.72
CA ILE A 106 -15.53 0.08 -14.86
C ILE A 106 -14.73 -1.18 -14.52
N LYS A 107 -15.17 -1.88 -13.51
CA LYS A 107 -14.73 -3.26 -13.25
C LYS A 107 -15.16 -4.10 -14.44
N TYR A 108 -14.32 -5.02 -14.87
CA TYR A 108 -14.74 -5.99 -15.90
C TYR A 108 -15.68 -7.02 -15.23
N PRO A 109 -17.00 -6.91 -15.36
CA PRO A 109 -17.94 -7.83 -14.71
C PRO A 109 -17.72 -9.28 -15.15
N GLU A 110 -17.31 -9.48 -16.40
CA GLU A 110 -16.94 -10.78 -16.95
C GLU A 110 -15.77 -11.45 -16.21
N ARG A 111 -14.82 -10.64 -15.71
CA ARG A 111 -13.67 -11.15 -14.92
C ARG A 111 -14.02 -11.35 -13.44
N LEU A 112 -15.07 -10.72 -12.93
CA LEU A 112 -15.52 -10.88 -11.56
C LEU A 112 -16.24 -12.23 -11.34
N SER A 113 -16.84 -12.80 -12.38
CA SER A 113 -17.53 -14.09 -12.30
C SER A 113 -16.60 -15.30 -12.37
N SER A 114 -15.40 -15.13 -12.95
CA SER A 114 -14.47 -16.24 -13.22
C SER A 114 -13.15 -16.16 -12.46
N LYS A 115 -12.85 -15.04 -11.77
CA LYS A 115 -11.56 -14.83 -11.12
C LYS A 115 -11.73 -14.36 -9.68
N SER A 116 -10.85 -14.85 -8.82
CA SER A 116 -10.81 -14.47 -7.40
C SER A 116 -9.69 -13.48 -7.09
N VAL A 117 -9.93 -12.58 -6.12
CA VAL A 117 -8.87 -11.76 -5.54
C VAL A 117 -8.31 -12.49 -4.34
N THR A 118 -7.06 -12.89 -4.44
CA THR A 118 -6.32 -13.53 -3.36
C THR A 118 -5.37 -12.53 -2.71
N LEU A 119 -5.38 -12.50 -1.38
CA LEU A 119 -4.41 -11.77 -0.55
C LEU A 119 -3.49 -12.80 0.12
N LYS A 120 -2.18 -12.61 0.01
CA LYS A 120 -1.15 -13.42 0.68
C LYS A 120 -0.43 -12.55 1.70
N ILE A 121 -0.58 -12.88 2.98
CA ILE A 121 0.16 -12.24 4.07
C ILE A 121 1.52 -12.90 4.14
N LEU A 122 2.59 -12.10 4.15
CA LEU A 122 3.97 -12.57 4.12
C LEU A 122 4.62 -12.39 5.51
N PRO A 123 5.77 -13.03 5.76
CA PRO A 123 6.49 -12.88 7.01
C PRO A 123 6.81 -11.42 7.32
N GLU A 124 6.72 -11.06 8.58
CA GLU A 124 6.99 -9.69 9.02
C GLU A 124 8.47 -9.31 8.88
N ILE A 125 8.70 -8.05 8.56
CA ILE A 125 10.02 -7.43 8.52
C ILE A 125 10.20 -6.65 9.83
N GLN A 126 11.14 -7.09 10.67
CA GLN A 126 11.46 -6.44 11.95
C GLN A 126 12.05 -5.05 11.74
N PRO A 127 11.82 -4.09 12.66
CA PRO A 127 12.42 -2.76 12.58
C PRO A 127 13.94 -2.81 12.71
N GLY A 128 14.63 -1.85 12.06
CA GLY A 128 16.08 -1.67 12.21
C GLY A 128 16.90 -1.90 10.93
N LEU A 129 16.30 -2.40 9.85
CA LEU A 129 17.03 -2.61 8.60
C LEU A 129 17.42 -1.27 7.95
N PRO A 130 18.62 -1.21 7.32
CA PRO A 130 19.02 -0.09 6.46
C PRO A 130 18.05 0.10 5.28
N LYS A 131 17.93 1.32 4.79
CA LYS A 131 16.98 1.69 3.72
C LYS A 131 17.06 0.77 2.50
N LYS A 132 18.26 0.51 2.01
CA LYS A 132 18.46 -0.32 0.81
C LYS A 132 17.98 -1.76 1.03
N GLU A 133 18.35 -2.33 2.16
CA GLU A 133 17.98 -3.71 2.53
C GLU A 133 16.46 -3.84 2.74
N PHE A 134 15.87 -2.92 3.53
CA PHE A 134 14.43 -2.91 3.76
C PHE A 134 13.63 -2.82 2.46
N LEU A 135 13.97 -1.87 1.57
CA LEU A 135 13.25 -1.70 0.32
C LEU A 135 13.43 -2.89 -0.61
N SER A 136 14.66 -3.40 -0.75
CA SER A 136 14.94 -4.58 -1.58
C SER A 136 14.17 -5.80 -1.10
N ARG A 137 14.16 -6.05 0.20
CA ARG A 137 13.43 -7.17 0.80
C ARG A 137 11.92 -7.03 0.60
N LEU A 138 11.35 -5.88 0.97
CA LEU A 138 9.92 -5.60 0.84
C LEU A 138 9.46 -5.78 -0.62
N GLU A 139 10.23 -5.25 -1.56
CA GLU A 139 9.95 -5.30 -2.98
C GLU A 139 10.01 -6.72 -3.51
N THR A 140 11.10 -7.44 -3.24
CA THR A 140 11.28 -8.83 -3.69
C THR A 140 10.18 -9.75 -3.15
N GLU A 141 9.86 -9.65 -1.87
CA GLU A 141 8.85 -10.50 -1.25
C GLU A 141 7.44 -10.24 -1.84
N ILE A 142 7.04 -8.97 -2.00
CA ILE A 142 5.72 -8.64 -2.56
C ILE A 142 5.63 -9.00 -4.04
N GLU A 143 6.65 -8.65 -4.84
CA GLU A 143 6.63 -8.90 -6.29
C GLU A 143 6.60 -10.41 -6.60
N ASN A 144 7.45 -11.19 -5.94
CA ASN A 144 7.46 -12.64 -6.13
C ASN A 144 6.11 -13.27 -5.79
N ALA A 145 5.58 -12.96 -4.61
CA ALA A 145 4.30 -13.50 -4.18
C ALA A 145 3.12 -13.01 -5.05
N SER A 146 3.12 -11.76 -5.50
CA SER A 146 2.09 -11.25 -6.41
C SER A 146 2.14 -11.93 -7.77
N ASN A 147 3.35 -12.17 -8.31
CA ASN A 147 3.53 -12.87 -9.58
C ASN A 147 3.09 -14.36 -9.49
N GLU A 148 3.34 -15.03 -8.37
CA GLU A 148 2.82 -16.38 -8.11
C GLU A 148 1.29 -16.41 -8.12
N LEU A 149 0.64 -15.45 -7.42
CA LEU A 149 -0.82 -15.34 -7.38
C LEU A 149 -1.41 -15.06 -8.76
N ILE A 150 -0.75 -14.20 -9.56
CA ILE A 150 -1.18 -13.88 -10.92
C ILE A 150 -1.08 -15.11 -11.82
N LYS A 151 0.05 -15.84 -11.78
CA LYS A 151 0.23 -17.07 -12.58
C LYS A 151 -0.81 -18.12 -12.22
N LYS A 152 -1.05 -18.35 -10.93
CA LYS A 152 -2.06 -19.32 -10.46
C LYS A 152 -3.48 -18.98 -10.91
N GLU A 153 -3.82 -17.72 -11.03
CA GLU A 153 -5.16 -17.28 -11.46
C GLU A 153 -5.33 -17.32 -12.97
N LEU A 154 -4.23 -17.32 -13.73
CA LEU A 154 -4.24 -17.38 -15.20
C LEU A 154 -4.06 -18.80 -15.76
N SER A 155 -3.62 -19.77 -14.93
CA SER A 155 -3.53 -21.18 -15.28
C SER A 155 -4.88 -21.88 -15.12
#